data_60c15e3808c489bba711396f391e03cf
#
_entry.id   60c15e3808c489bba711396f391e03cf
#
_cell.length_a   1.000
_cell.length_b   1.000
_cell.length_c   1.000
_cell.angle_alpha   90.00
_cell.angle_beta   90.00
_cell.angle_gamma   90.00
#
_symmetry.space_group_name_H-M   'P 1'
#
loop_
_entity.id
_entity.type
_entity.pdbx_description
1 polymer ?
#
loop_
_entity_poly.entity_id
_entity_poly.type
_entity_poly.pdbx_seq_one_letter_code
_entity_poly.pdbx_strand_id
1 'polypeptide(L)'
;MTPLVVVPQFFGSLVFDRATSRYYPFDRDATDVLEALVHTPASTVVERHSDPDAALDLVRRLDPLSFLRPDGRLAGVRLDAVPPDDHLLGPLAVHVEVIAQCNLRCTHCFADPLPRGGRDALTLLELDGLFRELASLGSFRLGLTGGEPLLRKDLLDVLDAATDAGLHPCLTTNGFFLSDELARELGRRDLVWLNVSLDGATAATHDAVRGTGTFDTVVERLRHVGDLARFTLAFTITSDNAHEVDRCVSLAEELGAHTAVFRPVYPTGAALNRPELMPTYETYQRALRTIAALSNDDDSSCAHVPLPGRAMDSFSPQARARTAGRVVQGDGCGAANTVCSVSVDGQVNPCSFLGSRFESASIRERSFREIWNDGWSFRKLRSIDSESFRGGCRARALASGGSVHARDPWEREWRRSRMESPSRTLEVLIDD
;
A
#
# COMPACT_ATOMS: atom_id res chain seq x y z
N MET A 1 16.16 -16.85 -3.26
CA MET A 1 16.58 -15.49 -2.78
C MET A 1 16.73 -15.53 -1.27
N THR A 2 17.62 -14.70 -0.67
CA THR A 2 17.71 -14.51 0.78
C THR A 2 16.41 -13.90 1.30
N PRO A 3 15.85 -14.39 2.43
CA PRO A 3 14.53 -13.98 2.88
C PRO A 3 14.47 -12.53 3.36
N LEU A 4 15.57 -11.98 3.89
CA LEU A 4 15.61 -10.63 4.45
C LEU A 4 16.54 -9.71 3.66
N VAL A 5 16.16 -8.42 3.57
CA VAL A 5 17.01 -7.36 3.03
C VAL A 5 17.07 -6.20 4.03
N VAL A 6 18.25 -5.90 4.53
CA VAL A 6 18.50 -4.72 5.38
C VAL A 6 18.72 -3.52 4.47
N VAL A 7 17.78 -2.60 4.48
CA VAL A 7 17.77 -1.38 3.65
C VAL A 7 18.21 -0.21 4.51
N PRO A 8 19.39 0.41 4.26
CA PRO A 8 19.88 1.53 5.07
C PRO A 8 18.95 2.74 4.95
N GLN A 9 18.77 3.45 6.06
CA GLN A 9 17.95 4.65 6.16
C GLN A 9 18.64 5.71 7.00
N PHE A 10 18.27 6.97 6.87
CA PHE A 10 18.85 8.08 7.63
C PHE A 10 18.70 7.94 9.16
N PHE A 11 17.72 7.16 9.63
CA PHE A 11 17.47 6.90 11.04
C PHE A 11 18.05 5.57 11.54
N GLY A 12 18.57 4.73 10.65
CA GLY A 12 19.03 3.38 10.89
C GLY A 12 18.76 2.49 9.69
N SER A 13 17.82 1.54 9.80
CA SER A 13 17.47 0.66 8.68
C SER A 13 15.98 0.25 8.66
N LEU A 14 15.58 -0.26 7.50
CA LEU A 14 14.37 -1.06 7.34
C LEU A 14 14.78 -2.47 6.95
N VAL A 15 14.27 -3.47 7.65
CA VAL A 15 14.41 -4.87 7.23
C VAL A 15 13.16 -5.26 6.44
N PHE A 16 13.35 -5.57 5.17
CA PHE A 16 12.28 -6.13 4.35
C PHE A 16 12.29 -7.64 4.45
N ASP A 17 11.17 -8.21 4.87
CA ASP A 17 10.95 -9.65 4.90
C ASP A 17 10.20 -10.07 3.62
N ARG A 18 10.89 -10.85 2.79
CA ARG A 18 10.34 -11.34 1.52
C ARG A 18 9.24 -12.38 1.73
N ALA A 19 9.24 -13.11 2.84
CA ALA A 19 8.23 -14.13 3.10
C ALA A 19 6.86 -13.50 3.42
N THR A 20 6.86 -12.37 4.13
CA THR A 20 5.63 -11.68 4.54
C THR A 20 5.36 -10.39 3.76
N SER A 21 6.30 -9.96 2.92
CA SER A 21 6.26 -8.66 2.21
C SER A 21 6.12 -7.46 3.17
N ARG A 22 6.74 -7.52 4.34
CA ARG A 22 6.68 -6.49 5.39
C ARG A 22 8.01 -5.79 5.59
N TYR A 23 7.94 -4.52 6.00
CA TYR A 23 9.08 -3.73 6.44
C TYR A 23 9.05 -3.57 7.96
N TYR A 24 10.20 -3.77 8.59
CA TYR A 24 10.42 -3.62 10.04
C TYR A 24 11.47 -2.52 10.26
N PRO A 25 11.13 -1.42 10.96
CA PRO A 25 12.06 -0.33 11.22
C PRO A 25 12.96 -0.64 12.41
N PHE A 26 14.24 -0.25 12.28
CA PHE A 26 15.25 -0.32 13.32
C PHE A 26 16.00 1.00 13.39
N ASP A 27 16.30 1.46 14.59
CA ASP A 27 17.14 2.63 14.82
C ASP A 27 18.62 2.34 14.52
N ARG A 28 19.49 3.32 14.73
CA ARG A 28 20.92 3.19 14.40
C ARG A 28 21.60 2.10 15.23
N ASP A 29 21.35 2.07 16.54
CA ASP A 29 22.00 1.11 17.44
C ASP A 29 21.60 -0.33 17.07
N ALA A 30 20.30 -0.57 16.84
CA ALA A 30 19.82 -1.87 16.37
C ALA A 30 20.33 -2.19 14.95
N THR A 31 20.52 -1.19 14.10
CA THR A 31 21.07 -1.38 12.74
C THR A 31 22.49 -1.87 12.78
N ASP A 32 23.35 -1.31 13.65
CA ASP A 32 24.73 -1.76 13.82
C ASP A 32 24.80 -3.25 14.20
N VAL A 33 23.90 -3.69 15.10
CA VAL A 33 23.78 -5.10 15.46
C VAL A 33 23.31 -5.94 14.26
N LEU A 34 22.27 -5.50 13.53
CA LEU A 34 21.74 -6.22 12.37
C LEU A 34 22.79 -6.37 11.26
N GLU A 35 23.57 -5.32 10.97
CA GLU A 35 24.63 -5.36 9.98
C GLU A 35 25.75 -6.33 10.41
N ALA A 36 26.13 -6.34 11.69
CA ALA A 36 27.09 -7.31 12.22
C ALA A 36 26.55 -8.74 12.10
N LEU A 37 25.26 -8.98 12.37
CA LEU A 37 24.61 -10.29 12.27
C LEU A 37 24.56 -10.83 10.83
N VAL A 38 24.65 -10.00 9.81
CA VAL A 38 24.73 -10.48 8.40
C VAL A 38 25.92 -11.42 8.21
N HIS A 39 27.04 -11.13 8.89
CA HIS A 39 28.31 -11.83 8.70
C HIS A 39 28.78 -12.64 9.91
N THR A 40 28.31 -12.31 11.10
CA THR A 40 28.80 -12.84 12.39
C THR A 40 27.67 -13.48 13.17
N PRO A 41 27.89 -14.66 13.83
CA PRO A 41 26.90 -15.28 14.69
C PRO A 41 26.50 -14.39 15.88
N ALA A 42 25.24 -14.50 16.31
CA ALA A 42 24.66 -13.69 17.39
C ALA A 42 25.44 -13.75 18.70
N SER A 43 25.95 -14.93 19.08
CA SER A 43 26.79 -15.09 20.29
C SER A 43 28.01 -14.17 20.27
N THR A 44 28.70 -14.13 19.13
CA THR A 44 29.91 -13.28 18.96
C THR A 44 29.56 -11.79 18.85
N VAL A 45 28.42 -11.45 18.21
CA VAL A 45 27.95 -10.06 18.12
C VAL A 45 27.62 -9.54 19.52
N VAL A 46 26.85 -10.30 20.30
CA VAL A 46 26.49 -9.93 21.69
C VAL A 46 27.73 -9.76 22.57
N GLU A 47 28.69 -10.71 22.50
CA GLU A 47 29.91 -10.64 23.30
C GLU A 47 30.76 -9.40 23.02
N ARG A 48 30.79 -8.93 21.76
CA ARG A 48 31.64 -7.82 21.30
C ARG A 48 30.93 -6.47 21.29
N HIS A 49 29.63 -6.44 21.51
CA HIS A 49 28.86 -5.20 21.47
C HIS A 49 29.19 -4.32 22.70
N SER A 50 29.15 -3.01 22.52
CA SER A 50 29.38 -2.04 23.60
C SER A 50 28.34 -2.14 24.72
N ASP A 51 27.12 -2.57 24.38
CA ASP A 51 26.03 -2.90 25.29
C ASP A 51 25.54 -4.33 24.99
N PRO A 52 26.11 -5.36 25.64
CA PRO A 52 25.73 -6.76 25.38
C PRO A 52 24.27 -7.08 25.75
N ASP A 53 23.72 -6.41 26.75
CA ASP A 53 22.33 -6.65 27.18
C ASP A 53 21.33 -6.14 26.13
N ALA A 54 21.54 -4.95 25.59
CA ALA A 54 20.72 -4.40 24.50
C ALA A 54 20.84 -5.27 23.22
N ALA A 55 22.04 -5.71 22.87
CA ALA A 55 22.26 -6.60 21.73
C ALA A 55 21.56 -7.96 21.92
N LEU A 56 21.60 -8.53 23.12
CA LEU A 56 20.94 -9.77 23.45
C LEU A 56 19.40 -9.64 23.39
N ASP A 57 18.87 -8.53 23.90
CA ASP A 57 17.43 -8.23 23.81
C ASP A 57 16.95 -8.15 22.36
N LEU A 58 17.72 -7.45 21.50
CA LEU A 58 17.40 -7.41 20.07
C LEU A 58 17.41 -8.82 19.45
N VAL A 59 18.45 -9.62 19.71
CA VAL A 59 18.58 -10.99 19.18
C VAL A 59 17.36 -11.83 19.61
N ARG A 60 16.92 -11.73 20.87
CA ARG A 60 15.72 -12.44 21.38
C ARG A 60 14.44 -12.01 20.67
N ARG A 61 14.33 -10.76 20.25
CA ARG A 61 13.17 -10.26 19.48
C ARG A 61 13.20 -10.68 18.00
N LEU A 62 14.36 -10.95 17.44
CA LEU A 62 14.51 -11.41 16.06
C LEU A 62 14.20 -12.92 15.91
N ASP A 63 14.39 -13.72 16.96
CA ASP A 63 14.23 -15.16 16.93
C ASP A 63 12.77 -15.61 16.65
N PRO A 64 11.74 -15.11 17.33
CA PRO A 64 10.35 -15.42 17.02
C PRO A 64 9.91 -15.01 15.62
N LEU A 65 10.59 -14.05 15.00
CA LEU A 65 10.34 -13.61 13.62
C LEU A 65 11.02 -14.54 12.60
N SER A 66 11.79 -15.54 13.04
CA SER A 66 12.60 -16.41 12.17
C SER A 66 13.62 -15.63 11.32
N PHE A 67 14.13 -14.51 11.85
CA PHE A 67 15.09 -13.67 11.15
C PHE A 67 16.52 -14.22 11.25
N LEU A 68 16.77 -15.14 12.18
CA LEU A 68 18.07 -15.76 12.38
C LEU A 68 18.13 -17.15 11.74
N ARG A 69 19.30 -17.48 11.19
CA ARG A 69 19.64 -18.84 10.75
C ARG A 69 20.00 -19.71 11.94
N PRO A 70 20.05 -21.05 11.79
CA PRO A 70 20.51 -21.94 12.86
C PRO A 70 21.92 -21.66 13.38
N ASP A 71 22.77 -21.01 12.58
CA ASP A 71 24.12 -20.59 12.99
C ASP A 71 24.13 -19.24 13.73
N GLY A 72 22.97 -18.66 14.00
CA GLY A 72 22.78 -17.39 14.69
C GLY A 72 23.06 -16.16 13.84
N ARG A 73 23.27 -16.28 12.53
CA ARG A 73 23.41 -15.13 11.63
C ARG A 73 22.06 -14.66 11.13
N LEU A 74 21.97 -13.38 10.73
CA LEU A 74 20.80 -12.86 10.05
C LEU A 74 20.56 -13.62 8.74
N ALA A 75 19.32 -14.04 8.50
CA ALA A 75 18.93 -14.72 7.26
C ALA A 75 18.73 -13.72 6.10
N GLY A 76 19.68 -12.78 5.94
CA GLY A 76 19.52 -11.65 5.05
C GLY A 76 20.82 -11.17 4.40
N VAL A 77 20.66 -10.11 3.63
CA VAL A 77 21.74 -9.32 3.02
C VAL A 77 21.50 -7.84 3.28
N ARG A 78 22.57 -7.07 3.32
CA ARG A 78 22.49 -5.61 3.34
C ARG A 78 22.42 -5.07 1.91
N LEU A 79 21.51 -4.13 1.67
CA LEU A 79 21.47 -3.40 0.41
C LEU A 79 22.65 -2.40 0.36
N ASP A 80 23.42 -2.43 -0.73
CA ASP A 80 24.52 -1.47 -0.94
C ASP A 80 23.97 -0.15 -1.50
N ALA A 81 23.59 0.73 -0.59
CA ALA A 81 23.02 2.04 -0.92
C ALA A 81 23.31 3.05 0.19
N VAL A 82 23.35 4.32 -0.19
CA VAL A 82 23.49 5.46 0.74
C VAL A 82 22.14 6.20 0.76
N PRO A 83 21.47 6.27 1.91
CA PRO A 83 20.21 6.99 2.02
C PRO A 83 20.42 8.51 2.03
N PRO A 84 19.41 9.29 1.62
CA PRO A 84 19.35 10.73 1.90
C PRO A 84 19.32 11.01 3.41
N ASP A 85 19.61 12.26 3.80
CA ASP A 85 19.74 12.63 5.23
C ASP A 85 18.38 12.85 5.93
N ASP A 86 17.29 13.09 5.19
CA ASP A 86 16.02 13.58 5.71
C ASP A 86 14.77 12.83 5.23
N HIS A 87 14.94 11.85 4.33
CA HIS A 87 13.82 11.05 3.83
C HIS A 87 14.26 9.61 3.49
N LEU A 88 13.30 8.73 3.20
CA LEU A 88 13.61 7.34 2.87
C LEU A 88 14.42 7.23 1.58
N LEU A 89 15.29 6.23 1.52
CA LEU A 89 16.07 5.87 0.32
C LEU A 89 15.18 5.69 -0.92
N GLY A 90 14.01 5.08 -0.72
CA GLY A 90 12.95 4.93 -1.70
C GLY A 90 11.59 4.75 -1.01
N PRO A 91 10.48 4.84 -1.74
CA PRO A 91 9.15 4.58 -1.19
C PRO A 91 9.01 3.12 -0.77
N LEU A 92 8.17 2.83 0.25
CA LEU A 92 7.90 1.45 0.70
C LEU A 92 6.97 0.71 -0.27
N ALA A 93 6.13 1.46 -1.00
CA ALA A 93 5.24 0.92 -2.02
C ALA A 93 5.10 1.90 -3.20
N VAL A 94 5.13 1.35 -4.41
CA VAL A 94 4.95 2.10 -5.65
C VAL A 94 3.76 1.55 -6.40
N HIS A 95 2.85 2.42 -6.82
CA HIS A 95 1.75 2.06 -7.71
C HIS A 95 2.10 2.44 -9.14
N VAL A 96 2.03 1.49 -10.07
CA VAL A 96 2.36 1.71 -11.47
C VAL A 96 1.13 1.43 -12.34
N GLU A 97 0.74 2.41 -13.14
CA GLU A 97 -0.30 2.25 -14.15
C GLU A 97 0.33 1.65 -15.41
N VAL A 98 0.00 0.38 -15.69
CA VAL A 98 0.62 -0.35 -16.82
C VAL A 98 -0.13 -0.18 -18.14
N ILE A 99 -1.35 0.35 -18.12
CA ILE A 99 -2.21 0.55 -19.30
C ILE A 99 -3.24 1.66 -19.03
N ALA A 100 -3.54 2.47 -20.04
CA ALA A 100 -4.58 3.49 -19.95
C ALA A 100 -5.99 2.97 -20.28
N GLN A 101 -6.09 1.96 -21.18
CA GLN A 101 -7.38 1.42 -21.60
C GLN A 101 -8.11 0.70 -20.48
N CYS A 102 -9.43 0.86 -20.44
CA CYS A 102 -10.31 0.14 -19.53
C CYS A 102 -11.66 -0.12 -20.23
N ASN A 103 -12.23 -1.28 -20.00
CA ASN A 103 -13.57 -1.65 -20.48
C ASN A 103 -14.71 -1.01 -19.68
N LEU A 104 -14.42 -0.50 -18.46
CA LEU A 104 -15.42 0.12 -17.59
C LEU A 104 -15.27 1.64 -17.50
N ARG A 105 -16.33 2.30 -16.98
CA ARG A 105 -16.39 3.74 -16.72
C ARG A 105 -16.95 4.01 -15.32
N CYS A 106 -16.23 3.49 -14.31
CA CYS A 106 -16.65 3.58 -12.91
C CYS A 106 -16.80 5.03 -12.46
N THR A 107 -17.89 5.33 -11.74
CA THR A 107 -18.22 6.69 -11.29
C THR A 107 -17.26 7.24 -10.24
N HIS A 108 -16.52 6.37 -9.55
CA HIS A 108 -15.53 6.69 -8.51
C HIS A 108 -14.08 6.46 -8.96
N CYS A 109 -13.84 6.23 -10.25
CA CYS A 109 -12.51 5.92 -10.76
C CYS A 109 -11.50 7.03 -10.39
N PHE A 110 -10.40 6.66 -9.74
CA PHE A 110 -9.36 7.61 -9.36
C PHE A 110 -8.54 8.12 -10.56
N ALA A 111 -8.46 7.32 -11.63
CA ALA A 111 -7.81 7.75 -12.85
C ALA A 111 -8.61 8.88 -13.52
N ASP A 112 -7.90 9.87 -14.01
CA ASP A 112 -8.51 11.01 -14.70
C ASP A 112 -9.41 10.52 -15.86
N PRO A 113 -10.63 11.03 -16.00
CA PRO A 113 -11.54 10.70 -17.10
C PRO A 113 -11.06 11.17 -18.48
N LEU A 114 -9.86 11.76 -18.61
CA LEU A 114 -9.28 12.12 -19.91
C LEU A 114 -9.32 10.95 -20.90
N PRO A 115 -9.43 11.24 -22.21
CA PRO A 115 -9.47 10.17 -23.21
C PRO A 115 -8.28 9.23 -23.00
N ARG A 116 -8.58 8.04 -22.50
CA ARG A 116 -7.59 7.01 -22.10
C ARG A 116 -6.80 6.44 -23.32
N GLY A 117 -6.80 7.10 -24.46
CA GLY A 117 -6.17 6.68 -25.70
C GLY A 117 -5.01 7.54 -26.17
N GLY A 118 -4.58 8.55 -25.40
CA GLY A 118 -3.58 9.51 -25.86
C GLY A 118 -2.23 9.48 -25.13
N ARG A 119 -2.09 8.66 -24.08
CA ARG A 119 -0.80 8.51 -23.37
C ARG A 119 -0.08 7.26 -23.87
N ASP A 120 1.19 7.44 -24.24
CA ASP A 120 2.06 6.35 -24.69
C ASP A 120 2.50 5.50 -23.50
N ALA A 121 1.94 4.28 -23.40
CA ALA A 121 2.20 3.39 -22.27
C ALA A 121 3.68 2.99 -22.21
N LEU A 122 4.20 2.82 -20.99
CA LEU A 122 5.53 2.28 -20.77
C LEU A 122 5.65 0.89 -21.38
N THR A 123 6.71 0.68 -22.15
CA THR A 123 7.08 -0.61 -22.72
C THR A 123 7.55 -1.57 -21.63
N LEU A 124 7.60 -2.88 -21.92
CA LEU A 124 8.16 -3.86 -21.00
C LEU A 124 9.60 -3.52 -20.59
N LEU A 125 10.41 -3.03 -21.54
CA LEU A 125 11.81 -2.65 -21.26
C LEU A 125 11.91 -1.45 -20.31
N GLU A 126 11.06 -0.44 -20.48
CA GLU A 126 11.01 0.73 -19.57
C GLU A 126 10.54 0.32 -18.17
N LEU A 127 9.55 -0.60 -18.09
CA LEU A 127 9.08 -1.15 -16.82
C LEU A 127 10.15 -2.00 -16.13
N ASP A 128 10.88 -2.87 -16.85
CA ASP A 128 11.99 -3.64 -16.28
C ASP A 128 13.09 -2.73 -15.73
N GLY A 129 13.45 -1.67 -16.46
CA GLY A 129 14.40 -0.65 -15.98
C GLY A 129 13.92 0.02 -14.70
N LEU A 130 12.67 0.44 -14.64
CA LEU A 130 12.05 1.01 -13.42
C LEU A 130 12.08 0.01 -12.27
N PHE A 131 11.70 -1.25 -12.49
CA PHE A 131 11.65 -2.28 -11.45
C PHE A 131 13.01 -2.56 -10.83
N ARG A 132 14.06 -2.63 -11.64
CA ARG A 132 15.46 -2.78 -11.15
C ARG A 132 15.90 -1.55 -10.35
N GLU A 133 15.54 -0.37 -10.79
CA GLU A 133 15.85 0.86 -10.05
C GLU A 133 15.11 0.89 -8.70
N LEU A 134 13.82 0.56 -8.65
CA LEU A 134 13.05 0.46 -7.41
C LEU A 134 13.67 -0.55 -6.44
N ALA A 135 14.07 -1.73 -6.90
CA ALA A 135 14.74 -2.73 -6.09
C ALA A 135 16.08 -2.20 -5.50
N SER A 136 16.84 -1.42 -6.28
CA SER A 136 18.07 -0.78 -5.82
C SER A 136 17.87 0.30 -4.76
N LEU A 137 16.65 0.79 -4.62
CA LEU A 137 16.19 1.74 -3.60
C LEU A 137 15.55 1.07 -2.39
N GLY A 138 15.47 -0.27 -2.37
CA GLY A 138 14.76 -0.99 -1.32
C GLY A 138 13.23 -0.84 -1.38
N SER A 139 12.69 -0.44 -2.52
CA SER A 139 11.25 -0.29 -2.78
C SER A 139 10.71 -1.59 -3.34
N PHE A 140 10.39 -2.56 -2.48
CA PHE A 140 10.04 -3.91 -2.93
C PHE A 140 8.56 -4.15 -3.18
N ARG A 141 7.66 -3.35 -2.59
CA ARG A 141 6.20 -3.54 -2.78
C ARG A 141 5.73 -2.78 -4.02
N LEU A 142 5.19 -3.50 -4.99
CA LEU A 142 4.74 -2.97 -6.27
C LEU A 142 3.25 -3.23 -6.46
N GLY A 143 2.45 -2.18 -6.67
CA GLY A 143 1.05 -2.27 -7.06
C GLY A 143 0.90 -2.01 -8.55
N LEU A 144 0.51 -3.01 -9.33
CA LEU A 144 0.22 -2.87 -10.75
C LEU A 144 -1.27 -2.61 -10.95
N THR A 145 -1.59 -1.54 -11.66
CA THR A 145 -2.93 -1.04 -11.91
C THR A 145 -2.99 -0.30 -13.25
N GLY A 146 -3.89 0.62 -13.42
CA GLY A 146 -4.04 1.46 -14.61
C GLY A 146 -5.50 1.65 -14.97
N GLY A 147 -5.84 1.51 -16.25
CA GLY A 147 -7.21 1.26 -16.69
C GLY A 147 -7.64 -0.14 -16.24
N GLU A 148 -7.59 -1.12 -17.14
CA GLU A 148 -7.76 -2.53 -16.79
C GLU A 148 -6.51 -3.31 -17.20
N PRO A 149 -5.68 -3.75 -16.23
CA PRO A 149 -4.43 -4.43 -16.54
C PRO A 149 -4.58 -5.70 -17.37
N LEU A 150 -5.69 -6.43 -17.23
CA LEU A 150 -5.94 -7.65 -18.01
C LEU A 150 -6.14 -7.40 -19.52
N LEU A 151 -6.23 -6.15 -19.94
CA LEU A 151 -6.21 -5.76 -21.36
C LEU A 151 -4.78 -5.60 -21.90
N ARG A 152 -3.76 -5.56 -21.05
CA ARG A 152 -2.37 -5.47 -21.48
C ARG A 152 -1.88 -6.84 -21.95
N LYS A 153 -1.45 -6.93 -23.20
CA LYS A 153 -1.12 -8.22 -23.85
C LYS A 153 0.10 -8.92 -23.25
N ASP A 154 1.09 -8.14 -22.82
CA ASP A 154 2.34 -8.61 -22.19
C ASP A 154 2.29 -8.50 -20.65
N LEU A 155 1.08 -8.52 -20.04
CA LEU A 155 0.92 -8.39 -18.58
C LEU A 155 1.71 -9.46 -17.81
N LEU A 156 1.70 -10.69 -18.27
CA LEU A 156 2.39 -11.79 -17.60
C LEU A 156 3.91 -11.58 -17.63
N ASP A 157 4.46 -11.08 -18.73
CA ASP A 157 5.87 -10.73 -18.84
C ASP A 157 6.24 -9.54 -17.91
N VAL A 158 5.32 -8.58 -17.75
CA VAL A 158 5.49 -7.46 -16.79
C VAL A 158 5.55 -7.98 -15.34
N LEU A 159 4.70 -8.95 -14.99
CA LEU A 159 4.72 -9.56 -13.65
C LEU A 159 6.01 -10.36 -13.43
N ASP A 160 6.45 -11.10 -14.43
CA ASP A 160 7.69 -11.87 -14.37
C ASP A 160 8.91 -10.94 -14.24
N ALA A 161 8.99 -9.87 -15.03
CA ALA A 161 10.03 -8.85 -14.91
C ALA A 161 10.08 -8.19 -13.52
N ALA A 162 8.91 -7.92 -12.91
CA ALA A 162 8.84 -7.38 -11.55
C ALA A 162 9.41 -8.37 -10.52
N THR A 163 9.04 -9.64 -10.62
CA THR A 163 9.52 -10.71 -9.74
C THR A 163 11.02 -10.96 -9.92
N ASP A 164 11.51 -10.98 -11.17
CA ASP A 164 12.92 -11.14 -11.50
C ASP A 164 13.78 -9.98 -10.97
N ALA A 165 13.25 -8.77 -10.94
CA ALA A 165 13.88 -7.62 -10.28
C ALA A 165 13.86 -7.74 -8.74
N GLY A 166 13.19 -8.74 -8.18
CA GLY A 166 13.06 -8.97 -6.74
C GLY A 166 11.98 -8.13 -6.06
N LEU A 167 11.04 -7.59 -6.83
CA LEU A 167 9.87 -6.90 -6.32
C LEU A 167 8.77 -7.89 -5.92
N HIS A 168 7.83 -7.41 -5.12
CA HIS A 168 6.66 -8.15 -4.66
C HIS A 168 5.40 -7.54 -5.29
N PRO A 169 4.97 -8.05 -6.46
CA PRO A 169 3.85 -7.47 -7.20
C PRO A 169 2.50 -7.77 -6.54
N CYS A 170 1.64 -6.75 -6.57
CA CYS A 170 0.21 -6.82 -6.34
C CYS A 170 -0.47 -6.41 -7.65
N LEU A 171 -1.46 -7.16 -8.10
CA LEU A 171 -2.25 -6.82 -9.29
C LEU A 171 -3.66 -6.40 -8.87
N THR A 172 -4.15 -5.27 -9.39
CA THR A 172 -5.55 -4.84 -9.19
C THR A 172 -6.29 -4.85 -10.51
N THR A 173 -7.36 -5.61 -10.59
CA THR A 173 -8.21 -5.76 -11.77
C THR A 173 -9.70 -5.53 -11.43
N ASN A 174 -10.51 -5.16 -12.41
CA ASN A 174 -11.96 -5.18 -12.29
C ASN A 174 -12.57 -6.58 -12.43
N GLY A 175 -11.78 -7.59 -12.74
CA GLY A 175 -12.18 -9.00 -12.83
C GLY A 175 -12.97 -9.39 -14.09
N PHE A 176 -13.39 -8.43 -14.91
CA PHE A 176 -14.27 -8.69 -16.06
C PHE A 176 -13.67 -9.66 -17.09
N PHE A 177 -12.36 -9.65 -17.25
CA PHE A 177 -11.62 -10.53 -18.20
C PHE A 177 -10.88 -11.68 -17.52
N LEU A 178 -11.11 -11.92 -16.23
CA LEU A 178 -10.42 -12.96 -15.47
C LEU A 178 -10.97 -14.35 -15.84
N SER A 179 -10.39 -14.96 -16.88
CA SER A 179 -10.72 -16.33 -17.29
C SER A 179 -10.02 -17.36 -16.40
N ASP A 180 -10.50 -18.60 -16.40
CA ASP A 180 -9.86 -19.73 -15.70
C ASP A 180 -8.41 -19.95 -16.12
N GLU A 181 -8.10 -19.79 -17.42
CA GLU A 181 -6.73 -19.89 -17.92
C GLU A 181 -5.83 -18.81 -17.34
N LEU A 182 -6.29 -17.55 -17.39
CA LEU A 182 -5.55 -16.43 -16.81
C LEU A 182 -5.41 -16.54 -15.30
N ALA A 183 -6.46 -17.01 -14.61
CA ALA A 183 -6.40 -17.25 -13.16
C ALA A 183 -5.34 -18.30 -12.81
N ARG A 184 -5.23 -19.41 -13.57
CA ARG A 184 -4.14 -20.40 -13.37
C ARG A 184 -2.76 -19.81 -13.61
N GLU A 185 -2.59 -18.99 -14.64
CA GLU A 185 -1.32 -18.32 -14.92
C GLU A 185 -0.93 -17.31 -13.81
N LEU A 186 -1.91 -16.56 -13.28
CA LEU A 186 -1.69 -15.67 -12.14
C LEU A 186 -1.41 -16.45 -10.85
N GLY A 187 -2.11 -17.57 -10.65
CA GLY A 187 -1.93 -18.45 -9.48
C GLY A 187 -0.56 -19.14 -9.40
N ARG A 188 0.14 -19.29 -10.54
CA ARG A 188 1.52 -19.83 -10.61
C ARG A 188 2.58 -18.79 -10.25
N ARG A 189 2.21 -17.51 -10.21
CA ARG A 189 3.11 -16.39 -9.90
C ARG A 189 2.98 -16.02 -8.44
N ASP A 190 4.08 -15.62 -7.83
CA ASP A 190 4.13 -15.22 -6.42
C ASP A 190 3.61 -13.79 -6.25
N LEU A 191 2.32 -13.60 -6.52
CA LEU A 191 1.63 -12.34 -6.26
C LEU A 191 1.36 -12.21 -4.76
N VAL A 192 1.71 -11.07 -4.17
CA VAL A 192 1.30 -10.75 -2.79
C VAL A 192 -0.23 -10.66 -2.71
N TRP A 193 -0.82 -9.98 -3.70
CA TRP A 193 -2.26 -9.78 -3.81
C TRP A 193 -2.70 -9.80 -5.29
N LEU A 194 -3.71 -10.61 -5.59
CA LEU A 194 -4.57 -10.44 -6.75
C LEU A 194 -5.85 -9.77 -6.26
N ASN A 195 -5.93 -8.45 -6.36
CA ASN A 195 -7.11 -7.69 -5.94
C ASN A 195 -8.14 -7.68 -7.07
N VAL A 196 -9.31 -8.25 -6.80
CA VAL A 196 -10.46 -8.14 -7.71
C VAL A 196 -11.46 -7.16 -7.13
N SER A 197 -11.79 -6.15 -7.90
CA SER A 197 -12.63 -5.05 -7.45
C SER A 197 -14.12 -5.40 -7.50
N LEU A 198 -14.79 -5.33 -6.35
CA LEU A 198 -16.24 -5.55 -6.25
C LEU A 198 -16.84 -4.56 -5.23
N ASP A 199 -17.62 -3.57 -5.68
CA ASP A 199 -18.06 -2.43 -4.86
C ASP A 199 -19.51 -2.54 -4.35
N GLY A 200 -20.01 -3.75 -4.18
CA GLY A 200 -21.30 -4.04 -3.60
C GLY A 200 -21.50 -5.54 -3.42
N ALA A 201 -22.34 -5.92 -2.46
CA ALA A 201 -22.76 -7.30 -2.27
C ALA A 201 -23.95 -7.70 -3.17
N THR A 202 -24.45 -6.76 -3.97
CA THR A 202 -25.57 -6.94 -4.90
C THR A 202 -25.27 -6.30 -6.25
N ALA A 203 -25.92 -6.80 -7.31
CA ALA A 203 -25.86 -6.17 -8.63
C ALA A 203 -26.32 -4.70 -8.58
N ALA A 204 -27.37 -4.40 -7.84
CA ALA A 204 -27.89 -3.04 -7.75
C ALA A 204 -26.83 -2.04 -7.24
N THR A 205 -26.08 -2.42 -6.21
CA THR A 205 -25.07 -1.54 -5.58
C THR A 205 -23.80 -1.48 -6.41
N HIS A 206 -23.29 -2.63 -6.85
CA HIS A 206 -22.07 -2.70 -7.64
C HIS A 206 -22.22 -2.02 -9.00
N ASP A 207 -23.28 -2.34 -9.73
CA ASP A 207 -23.50 -1.84 -11.09
C ASP A 207 -23.78 -0.34 -11.13
N ALA A 208 -24.37 0.23 -10.08
CA ALA A 208 -24.55 1.68 -9.94
C ALA A 208 -23.20 2.44 -9.99
N VAL A 209 -22.14 1.80 -9.56
CA VAL A 209 -20.78 2.39 -9.53
C VAL A 209 -19.95 1.97 -10.74
N ARG A 210 -20.02 0.69 -11.14
CA ARG A 210 -19.10 0.12 -12.14
C ARG A 210 -19.72 -0.10 -13.52
N GLY A 211 -21.04 -0.11 -13.62
CA GLY A 211 -21.77 -0.30 -14.88
C GLY A 211 -22.63 -1.56 -14.87
N THR A 212 -23.76 -1.47 -15.55
CA THR A 212 -24.80 -2.51 -15.58
C THR A 212 -24.26 -3.85 -16.08
N GLY A 213 -24.58 -4.94 -15.37
CA GLY A 213 -24.24 -6.31 -15.71
C GLY A 213 -22.81 -6.72 -15.36
N THR A 214 -22.04 -5.82 -14.73
CA THR A 214 -20.67 -6.14 -14.34
C THR A 214 -20.61 -7.03 -13.11
N PHE A 215 -21.55 -6.89 -12.16
CA PHE A 215 -21.64 -7.73 -10.97
C PHE A 215 -21.73 -9.21 -11.30
N ASP A 216 -22.75 -9.59 -12.06
CA ASP A 216 -23.01 -10.99 -12.39
C ASP A 216 -21.85 -11.61 -13.15
N THR A 217 -21.24 -10.86 -14.09
CA THR A 217 -20.08 -11.30 -14.84
C THR A 217 -18.87 -11.57 -13.94
N VAL A 218 -18.58 -10.67 -13.02
CA VAL A 218 -17.40 -10.80 -12.12
C VAL A 218 -17.65 -11.90 -11.08
N VAL A 219 -18.83 -11.96 -10.47
CA VAL A 219 -19.17 -13.00 -9.49
C VAL A 219 -19.12 -14.39 -10.12
N GLU A 220 -19.65 -14.56 -11.33
CA GLU A 220 -19.59 -15.84 -12.04
C GLU A 220 -18.15 -16.29 -12.28
N ARG A 221 -17.27 -15.39 -12.72
CA ARG A 221 -15.84 -15.69 -12.87
C ARG A 221 -15.18 -16.07 -11.56
N LEU A 222 -15.45 -15.30 -10.49
CA LEU A 222 -14.83 -15.52 -9.19
C LEU A 222 -15.18 -16.85 -8.53
N ARG A 223 -16.35 -17.42 -8.83
CA ARG A 223 -16.73 -18.77 -8.37
C ARG A 223 -15.74 -19.87 -8.79
N HIS A 224 -15.00 -19.67 -9.89
CA HIS A 224 -14.02 -20.60 -10.40
C HIS A 224 -12.58 -20.25 -10.00
N VAL A 225 -12.33 -18.98 -9.66
CA VAL A 225 -10.98 -18.47 -9.42
C VAL A 225 -10.43 -18.96 -8.08
N GLY A 226 -11.25 -19.12 -7.04
CA GLY A 226 -10.80 -19.53 -5.71
C GLY A 226 -9.98 -20.83 -5.69
N ASP A 227 -10.30 -21.78 -6.60
CA ASP A 227 -9.58 -23.03 -6.76
C ASP A 227 -8.29 -22.91 -7.63
N LEU A 228 -8.13 -21.80 -8.35
CA LEU A 228 -7.08 -21.59 -9.35
C LEU A 228 -6.02 -20.60 -8.93
N ALA A 229 -6.42 -19.58 -8.19
CA ALA A 229 -5.54 -18.51 -7.72
C ALA A 229 -6.02 -17.94 -6.38
N ARG A 230 -5.07 -17.59 -5.53
CA ARG A 230 -5.35 -16.84 -4.31
C ARG A 230 -5.70 -15.40 -4.66
N PHE A 231 -6.90 -14.94 -4.35
CA PHE A 231 -7.34 -13.59 -4.64
C PHE A 231 -7.90 -12.85 -3.42
N THR A 232 -7.93 -11.54 -3.53
CA THR A 232 -8.50 -10.63 -2.54
C THR A 232 -9.68 -9.89 -3.18
N LEU A 233 -10.80 -9.80 -2.46
CA LEU A 233 -11.89 -8.94 -2.86
C LEU A 233 -11.59 -7.51 -2.39
N ALA A 234 -11.51 -6.56 -3.34
CA ALA A 234 -11.23 -5.16 -3.06
C ALA A 234 -12.51 -4.31 -3.18
N PHE A 235 -12.92 -3.71 -2.08
CA PHE A 235 -14.14 -2.96 -1.95
C PHE A 235 -13.87 -1.49 -1.66
N THR A 236 -14.45 -0.58 -2.48
CA THR A 236 -14.36 0.86 -2.26
C THR A 236 -15.60 1.35 -1.53
N ILE A 237 -15.45 1.77 -0.27
CA ILE A 237 -16.53 2.30 0.55
C ILE A 237 -16.95 3.67 0.04
N THR A 238 -18.23 3.78 -0.35
CA THR A 238 -18.92 5.02 -0.70
C THR A 238 -20.05 5.30 0.28
N SER A 239 -20.71 6.46 0.15
CA SER A 239 -21.97 6.75 0.89
C SER A 239 -23.05 5.69 0.67
N ASP A 240 -23.12 5.17 -0.57
CA ASP A 240 -24.21 4.32 -1.01
C ASP A 240 -24.03 2.84 -0.64
N ASN A 241 -22.79 2.38 -0.40
CA ASN A 241 -22.51 0.98 -0.15
C ASN A 241 -21.90 0.68 1.24
N ALA A 242 -21.60 1.70 2.04
CA ALA A 242 -21.00 1.53 3.37
C ALA A 242 -21.81 0.64 4.32
N HIS A 243 -23.08 0.45 4.05
CA HIS A 243 -23.99 -0.40 4.83
C HIS A 243 -23.91 -1.88 4.44
N GLU A 244 -23.24 -2.23 3.34
CA GLU A 244 -23.11 -3.60 2.82
C GLU A 244 -21.79 -4.28 3.21
N VAL A 245 -20.98 -3.68 4.06
CA VAL A 245 -19.61 -4.17 4.40
C VAL A 245 -19.65 -5.61 4.92
N ASP A 246 -20.57 -5.95 5.83
CA ASP A 246 -20.77 -7.28 6.37
C ASP A 246 -21.16 -8.29 5.28
N ARG A 247 -22.08 -7.90 4.40
CA ARG A 247 -22.52 -8.74 3.27
C ARG A 247 -21.41 -8.93 2.24
N CYS A 248 -20.53 -7.94 2.07
CA CYS A 248 -19.36 -8.05 1.20
C CYS A 248 -18.34 -9.03 1.76
N VAL A 249 -18.16 -9.08 3.08
CA VAL A 249 -17.31 -10.11 3.72
C VAL A 249 -17.92 -11.49 3.48
N SER A 250 -19.21 -11.68 3.74
CA SER A 250 -19.89 -12.96 3.49
C SER A 250 -19.78 -13.39 2.02
N LEU A 251 -19.95 -12.46 1.07
CA LEU A 251 -19.80 -12.75 -0.35
C LEU A 251 -18.33 -13.12 -0.69
N ALA A 252 -17.36 -12.48 -0.07
CA ALA A 252 -15.95 -12.83 -0.27
C ALA A 252 -15.66 -14.26 0.19
N GLU A 253 -16.25 -14.69 1.32
CA GLU A 253 -16.17 -16.06 1.83
C GLU A 253 -16.83 -17.05 0.88
N GLU A 254 -18.07 -16.78 0.42
CA GLU A 254 -18.77 -17.62 -0.54
C GLU A 254 -18.01 -17.80 -1.85
N LEU A 255 -17.29 -16.79 -2.29
CA LEU A 255 -16.47 -16.82 -3.50
C LEU A 255 -15.07 -17.44 -3.30
N GLY A 256 -14.71 -17.85 -2.08
CA GLY A 256 -13.41 -18.41 -1.77
C GLY A 256 -12.26 -17.39 -1.82
N ALA A 257 -12.56 -16.11 -1.62
CA ALA A 257 -11.52 -15.09 -1.52
C ALA A 257 -10.64 -15.34 -0.29
N HIS A 258 -9.35 -15.06 -0.42
CA HIS A 258 -8.42 -15.18 0.70
C HIS A 258 -8.57 -14.02 1.70
N THR A 259 -8.97 -12.85 1.22
CA THR A 259 -9.09 -11.62 2.03
C THR A 259 -10.10 -10.68 1.39
N ALA A 260 -10.81 -9.92 2.21
CA ALA A 260 -11.56 -8.74 1.78
C ALA A 260 -10.84 -7.47 2.24
N VAL A 261 -10.61 -6.53 1.33
CA VAL A 261 -9.94 -5.25 1.59
C VAL A 261 -10.89 -4.09 1.33
N PHE A 262 -11.04 -3.24 2.33
CA PHE A 262 -11.93 -2.10 2.29
C PHE A 262 -11.14 -0.79 2.31
N ARG A 263 -11.46 0.13 1.41
CA ARG A 263 -10.85 1.46 1.34
C ARG A 263 -11.94 2.51 1.09
N PRO A 264 -11.82 3.71 1.66
CA PRO A 264 -12.76 4.76 1.32
C PRO A 264 -12.53 5.24 -0.10
N VAL A 265 -13.57 5.72 -0.76
CA VAL A 265 -13.42 6.47 -1.99
C VAL A 265 -12.63 7.77 -1.72
N TYR A 266 -11.78 8.14 -2.66
CA TYR A 266 -11.03 9.39 -2.60
C TYR A 266 -11.60 10.39 -3.61
N PRO A 267 -11.69 11.68 -3.25
CA PRO A 267 -12.19 12.74 -4.13
C PRO A 267 -11.14 13.12 -5.19
N THR A 268 -10.95 12.23 -6.15
CA THR A 268 -9.99 12.38 -7.26
C THR A 268 -10.54 11.71 -8.52
N GLY A 269 -10.01 12.06 -9.69
CA GLY A 269 -10.46 11.53 -10.97
C GLY A 269 -11.96 11.77 -11.19
N ALA A 270 -12.70 10.72 -11.57
CA ALA A 270 -14.15 10.80 -11.78
C ALA A 270 -14.90 11.14 -10.47
N ALA A 271 -14.44 10.67 -9.33
CA ALA A 271 -15.06 10.94 -8.04
C ALA A 271 -14.99 12.40 -7.59
N LEU A 272 -14.07 13.19 -8.16
CA LEU A 272 -13.98 14.63 -7.87
C LEU A 272 -15.27 15.38 -8.23
N ASN A 273 -15.96 14.94 -9.27
CA ASN A 273 -17.22 15.51 -9.75
C ASN A 273 -18.47 14.84 -9.13
N ARG A 274 -18.27 13.94 -8.17
CA ARG A 274 -19.31 13.15 -7.52
C ARG A 274 -19.15 13.19 -5.99
N PRO A 275 -19.24 14.40 -5.37
CA PRO A 275 -19.02 14.55 -3.92
C PRO A 275 -20.01 13.75 -3.07
N GLU A 276 -21.18 13.44 -3.62
CA GLU A 276 -22.20 12.59 -2.97
C GLU A 276 -21.72 11.15 -2.72
N LEU A 277 -20.72 10.67 -3.45
CA LEU A 277 -20.12 9.35 -3.20
C LEU A 277 -19.25 9.30 -1.94
N MET A 278 -18.83 10.48 -1.44
CA MET A 278 -17.97 10.55 -0.26
C MET A 278 -18.77 10.19 1.00
N PRO A 279 -18.42 9.12 1.72
CA PRO A 279 -19.05 8.83 2.99
C PRO A 279 -18.70 9.94 4.00
N THR A 280 -19.61 10.22 4.93
CA THR A 280 -19.27 11.03 6.10
C THR A 280 -18.23 10.29 6.94
N TYR A 281 -17.48 11.03 7.76
CA TYR A 281 -16.55 10.40 8.70
C TYR A 281 -17.25 9.39 9.62
N GLU A 282 -18.44 9.71 10.11
CA GLU A 282 -19.24 8.81 10.96
C GLU A 282 -19.65 7.53 10.22
N THR A 283 -20.13 7.64 8.98
CA THR A 283 -20.48 6.49 8.14
C THR A 283 -19.28 5.59 7.90
N TYR A 284 -18.13 6.19 7.58
CA TYR A 284 -16.89 5.45 7.39
C TYR A 284 -16.42 4.77 8.70
N GLN A 285 -16.48 5.46 9.84
CA GLN A 285 -16.12 4.88 11.14
C GLN A 285 -17.05 3.73 11.55
N ARG A 286 -18.34 3.79 11.18
CA ARG A 286 -19.28 2.69 11.40
C ARG A 286 -18.87 1.46 10.57
N ALA A 287 -18.55 1.64 9.30
CA ALA A 287 -18.06 0.58 8.44
C ALA A 287 -16.76 -0.05 9.01
N LEU A 288 -15.81 0.77 9.48
CA LEU A 288 -14.57 0.28 10.11
C LEU A 288 -14.82 -0.53 11.39
N ARG A 289 -15.79 -0.13 12.22
CA ARG A 289 -16.17 -0.93 13.41
C ARG A 289 -16.74 -2.29 13.02
N THR A 290 -17.60 -2.34 11.99
CA THR A 290 -18.12 -3.61 11.45
C THR A 290 -16.98 -4.49 10.95
N ILE A 291 -16.06 -3.95 10.16
CA ILE A 291 -14.89 -4.66 9.66
C ILE A 291 -14.03 -5.21 10.82
N ALA A 292 -13.77 -4.39 11.84
CA ALA A 292 -12.96 -4.79 12.99
C ALA A 292 -13.63 -5.92 13.80
N ALA A 293 -14.96 -5.87 13.95
CA ALA A 293 -15.70 -6.93 14.63
C ALA A 293 -15.65 -8.25 13.86
N LEU A 294 -15.73 -8.21 12.53
CA LEU A 294 -15.62 -9.40 11.68
C LEU A 294 -14.20 -9.98 11.65
N SER A 295 -13.18 -9.14 11.76
CA SER A 295 -11.78 -9.57 11.75
C SER A 295 -11.35 -10.31 13.03
N ASN A 296 -12.08 -10.15 14.13
CA ASN A 296 -11.81 -10.80 15.42
C ASN A 296 -12.60 -12.11 15.58
N ASP A 297 -13.38 -12.50 14.59
CA ASP A 297 -14.12 -13.76 14.60
C ASP A 297 -13.18 -14.86 14.10
N ASP A 298 -12.70 -15.69 15.03
CA ASP A 298 -11.70 -16.78 14.78
C ASP A 298 -12.20 -17.83 13.77
N ASP A 299 -13.47 -17.77 13.37
CA ASP A 299 -14.10 -18.75 12.49
C ASP A 299 -14.25 -18.28 11.03
N SER A 300 -13.93 -17.01 10.69
CA SER A 300 -13.99 -16.53 9.33
C SER A 300 -12.63 -16.62 8.63
N SER A 301 -12.46 -17.63 7.80
CA SER A 301 -11.26 -17.84 6.98
C SER A 301 -10.90 -16.68 6.05
N CYS A 302 -11.82 -15.74 5.83
CA CYS A 302 -11.67 -14.55 5.01
C CYS A 302 -11.39 -13.26 5.77
N ALA A 303 -11.43 -13.27 7.10
CA ALA A 303 -11.34 -12.07 7.93
C ALA A 303 -9.91 -11.54 8.15
N HIS A 304 -8.96 -11.88 7.31
CA HIS A 304 -7.71 -11.13 7.25
C HIS A 304 -7.93 -9.81 6.55
N VAL A 305 -8.72 -8.97 7.18
CA VAL A 305 -8.78 -7.56 6.83
C VAL A 305 -7.48 -6.96 7.35
N PRO A 306 -6.51 -6.61 6.49
CA PRO A 306 -5.54 -5.60 6.89
C PRO A 306 -6.39 -4.38 7.19
N LEU A 307 -6.58 -4.07 8.48
CA LEU A 307 -7.42 -2.98 8.92
C LEU A 307 -6.95 -1.72 8.22
N PRO A 308 -7.69 -1.21 7.21
CA PRO A 308 -7.31 0.03 6.55
C PRO A 308 -7.28 1.18 7.57
N GLY A 309 -8.03 1.04 8.67
CA GLY A 309 -8.01 1.98 9.79
C GLY A 309 -6.66 2.11 10.50
N ARG A 310 -5.82 1.09 10.54
CA ARG A 310 -4.47 1.25 11.13
C ARG A 310 -3.48 1.91 10.18
N ALA A 311 -3.62 1.69 8.88
CA ALA A 311 -2.83 2.40 7.87
C ALA A 311 -3.38 3.80 7.59
N MET A 312 -4.67 4.01 7.82
CA MET A 312 -5.37 5.28 7.60
C MET A 312 -5.75 6.01 8.88
N ASP A 313 -5.53 5.42 10.05
CA ASP A 313 -5.57 6.16 11.32
C ASP A 313 -4.27 6.98 11.46
N SER A 314 -3.95 7.65 10.37
CA SER A 314 -2.87 8.64 10.25
C SER A 314 -3.00 9.79 11.25
N PHE A 315 -4.14 9.85 11.93
CA PHE A 315 -4.41 10.79 13.00
C PHE A 315 -4.03 10.26 14.39
N SER A 316 -3.80 8.93 14.53
CA SER A 316 -3.44 8.34 15.82
C SER A 316 -2.06 8.81 16.27
N PRO A 317 -1.93 9.38 17.49
CA PRO A 317 -0.63 9.71 18.06
C PRO A 317 0.34 8.52 18.16
N GLN A 318 -0.18 7.30 18.25
CA GLN A 318 0.60 6.07 18.30
C GLN A 318 1.15 5.63 16.94
N ALA A 319 0.52 6.00 15.83
CA ALA A 319 1.14 5.86 14.51
C ALA A 319 2.44 6.67 14.41
N ARG A 320 2.55 7.74 15.22
CA ARG A 320 3.75 8.58 15.30
C ARG A 320 4.86 7.99 16.18
N ALA A 321 4.52 7.19 17.18
CA ALA A 321 5.49 6.66 18.14
C ALA A 321 6.15 5.34 17.71
N ARG A 322 5.55 4.61 16.76
CA ARG A 322 6.01 3.27 16.36
C ARG A 322 6.95 3.23 15.17
N THR A 323 7.13 4.33 14.48
CA THR A 323 8.17 4.47 13.47
C THR A 323 9.34 5.16 14.15
N ALA A 324 10.42 4.43 14.32
CA ALA A 324 11.65 4.93 14.90
C ALA A 324 11.94 6.35 14.41
N GLY A 325 11.84 7.28 15.32
CA GLY A 325 12.13 8.70 15.20
C GLY A 325 11.98 9.34 13.81
N ARG A 326 11.14 10.33 13.67
CA ARG A 326 11.06 11.31 12.57
C ARG A 326 10.72 10.84 11.14
N VAL A 327 10.85 9.57 10.74
CA VAL A 327 10.56 9.11 9.37
C VAL A 327 9.09 9.28 8.99
N VAL A 328 8.23 9.35 9.96
CA VAL A 328 6.78 9.55 9.81
C VAL A 328 6.30 10.67 10.75
N GLN A 329 7.14 11.61 11.07
CA GLN A 329 6.68 12.90 11.61
C GLN A 329 5.99 13.76 10.53
N GLY A 330 5.85 13.21 9.30
CA GLY A 330 4.83 13.70 8.40
C GLY A 330 3.46 13.59 9.07
N ASP A 331 2.54 14.28 8.53
CA ASP A 331 1.12 14.38 8.88
C ASP A 331 0.33 13.06 8.86
N GLY A 332 1.00 11.92 8.84
CA GLY A 332 0.42 10.59 8.69
C GLY A 332 -0.02 10.23 7.26
N CYS A 333 0.16 11.12 6.29
CA CYS A 333 -0.04 10.83 4.88
C CYS A 333 1.21 10.18 4.29
N GLY A 334 1.06 9.04 3.60
CA GLY A 334 2.17 8.34 2.96
C GLY A 334 2.72 9.04 1.70
N ALA A 335 1.99 10.00 1.13
CA ALA A 335 2.37 10.70 -0.09
C ALA A 335 3.76 11.35 0.04
N ALA A 336 4.65 11.10 -0.92
CA ALA A 336 6.05 11.53 -0.96
C ALA A 336 6.96 11.00 0.16
N ASN A 337 6.41 10.29 1.15
CA ASN A 337 7.18 9.77 2.30
C ASN A 337 7.35 8.25 2.24
N THR A 338 6.25 7.50 2.09
CA THR A 338 6.25 6.04 2.08
C THR A 338 5.63 5.43 0.83
N VAL A 339 4.91 6.23 0.05
CA VAL A 339 4.27 5.80 -1.19
C VAL A 339 4.46 6.82 -2.31
N CYS A 340 4.41 6.33 -3.53
CA CYS A 340 4.28 7.15 -4.73
C CYS A 340 3.58 6.37 -5.84
N SER A 341 3.38 7.01 -6.99
CA SER A 341 2.83 6.34 -8.18
C SER A 341 3.58 6.77 -9.45
N VAL A 342 3.53 5.89 -10.44
CA VAL A 342 4.01 6.15 -11.79
C VAL A 342 2.83 5.96 -12.73
N SER A 343 2.50 6.99 -13.49
CA SER A 343 1.41 6.95 -14.46
C SER A 343 1.79 6.14 -15.70
N VAL A 344 0.81 5.87 -16.54
CA VAL A 344 0.97 5.03 -17.74
C VAL A 344 2.07 5.50 -18.68
N ASP A 345 2.33 6.81 -18.75
CA ASP A 345 3.38 7.46 -19.57
C ASP A 345 4.66 7.77 -18.80
N GLY A 346 4.80 7.21 -17.60
CA GLY A 346 6.01 7.30 -16.80
C GLY A 346 6.13 8.54 -15.91
N GLN A 347 5.09 9.37 -15.80
CA GLN A 347 5.12 10.51 -14.87
C GLN A 347 5.08 10.04 -13.43
N VAL A 348 5.99 10.54 -12.59
CA VAL A 348 6.07 10.17 -11.18
C VAL A 348 5.32 11.18 -10.32
N ASN A 349 4.41 10.66 -9.48
CA ASN A 349 3.53 11.44 -8.63
C ASN A 349 3.68 10.98 -7.16
N PRO A 350 3.71 11.87 -6.18
CA PRO A 350 3.78 11.51 -4.76
C PRO A 350 2.66 10.57 -4.27
N CYS A 351 1.51 10.58 -4.93
CA CYS A 351 0.38 9.69 -4.64
C CYS A 351 -0.61 9.68 -5.81
N SER A 352 -1.13 8.52 -6.19
CA SER A 352 -2.15 8.37 -7.25
C SER A 352 -3.37 9.26 -7.07
N PHE A 353 -3.72 9.60 -5.84
CA PHE A 353 -4.91 10.39 -5.51
C PHE A 353 -4.70 11.90 -5.53
N LEU A 354 -3.51 12.39 -5.87
CA LEU A 354 -3.24 13.84 -6.00
C LEU A 354 -3.51 14.36 -7.42
N GLY A 355 -3.65 13.45 -8.39
CA GLY A 355 -3.92 13.78 -9.79
C GLY A 355 -2.71 14.36 -10.53
N SER A 356 -2.88 14.61 -11.82
CA SER A 356 -1.80 15.02 -12.73
C SER A 356 -1.12 16.36 -12.38
N ARG A 357 -1.79 17.20 -11.57
CA ARG A 357 -1.21 18.46 -11.08
C ARG A 357 0.03 18.29 -10.20
N PHE A 358 0.27 17.07 -9.69
CA PHE A 358 1.41 16.73 -8.84
C PHE A 358 2.42 15.81 -9.53
N GLU A 359 2.26 15.55 -10.80
CA GLU A 359 3.30 14.90 -11.62
C GLU A 359 4.58 15.75 -11.62
N SER A 360 5.71 15.12 -11.29
CA SER A 360 6.99 15.83 -11.15
C SER A 360 7.84 15.81 -12.42
N ALA A 361 8.07 14.61 -12.95
CA ALA A 361 8.82 14.36 -14.17
C ALA A 361 8.56 12.92 -14.63
N SER A 362 8.86 12.60 -15.89
CA SER A 362 8.81 11.25 -16.41
C SER A 362 10.09 10.49 -16.15
N ILE A 363 9.97 9.17 -15.88
CA ILE A 363 11.13 8.24 -15.83
C ILE A 363 11.87 8.15 -17.18
N ARG A 364 11.27 8.63 -18.27
CA ARG A 364 11.90 8.77 -19.59
C ARG A 364 12.89 9.93 -19.66
N GLU A 365 12.73 10.91 -18.78
CA GLU A 365 13.53 12.16 -18.75
C GLU A 365 14.60 12.13 -17.64
N ARG A 366 14.25 11.53 -16.50
CA ARG A 366 15.10 11.47 -15.32
C ARG A 366 14.96 10.11 -14.64
N SER A 367 16.01 9.66 -13.94
CA SER A 367 15.93 8.45 -13.13
C SER A 367 14.85 8.57 -12.04
N PHE A 368 14.25 7.46 -11.65
CA PHE A 368 13.27 7.45 -10.57
C PHE A 368 13.87 7.99 -9.26
N ARG A 369 15.13 7.62 -8.95
CA ARG A 369 15.87 8.12 -7.79
C ARG A 369 15.96 9.64 -7.75
N GLU A 370 16.32 10.27 -8.87
CA GLU A 370 16.40 11.74 -8.96
C GLU A 370 15.03 12.38 -8.77
N ILE A 371 13.96 11.79 -9.35
CA ILE A 371 12.61 12.31 -9.20
C ILE A 371 12.13 12.14 -7.74
N TRP A 372 12.40 11.00 -7.12
CA TRP A 372 12.07 10.73 -5.71
C TRP A 372 12.76 11.73 -4.78
N ASN A 373 14.05 12.00 -4.98
CA ASN A 373 14.82 12.90 -4.14
C ASN A 373 14.44 14.38 -4.38
N ASP A 374 14.42 14.80 -5.64
CA ASP A 374 14.42 16.21 -6.02
C ASP A 374 13.18 16.67 -6.77
N GLY A 375 12.24 15.77 -7.08
CA GLY A 375 11.01 16.12 -7.75
C GLY A 375 10.26 17.22 -7.01
N TRP A 376 9.80 18.25 -7.74
CA TRP A 376 9.21 19.45 -7.12
C TRP A 376 8.01 19.14 -6.21
N SER A 377 7.17 18.18 -6.60
CA SER A 377 5.99 17.81 -5.83
C SER A 377 6.36 16.99 -4.59
N PHE A 378 7.43 16.20 -4.65
CA PHE A 378 7.97 15.45 -3.51
C PHE A 378 8.55 16.41 -2.47
N ARG A 379 9.42 17.34 -2.90
CA ARG A 379 9.97 18.38 -2.01
C ARG A 379 8.88 19.24 -1.39
N LYS A 380 7.87 19.63 -2.19
CA LYS A 380 6.73 20.40 -1.71
C LYS A 380 5.97 19.68 -0.60
N LEU A 381 5.71 18.37 -0.74
CA LEU A 381 4.98 17.63 0.27
C LEU A 381 5.84 17.33 1.51
N ARG A 382 7.12 17.04 1.34
CA ARG A 382 8.05 16.82 2.46
C ARG A 382 8.33 18.09 3.27
N SER A 383 8.26 19.26 2.65
CA SER A 383 8.45 20.55 3.33
C SER A 383 7.22 21.05 4.09
N ILE A 384 6.09 20.32 4.06
CA ILE A 384 4.91 20.69 4.82
C ILE A 384 5.20 20.49 6.31
N ASP A 385 5.14 21.59 7.06
CA ASP A 385 5.34 21.57 8.50
C ASP A 385 4.23 20.78 9.19
N SER A 386 4.64 19.78 10.00
CA SER A 386 3.73 18.93 10.78
C SER A 386 2.94 19.70 11.85
N GLU A 387 3.40 20.89 12.26
CA GLU A 387 2.66 21.74 13.19
C GLU A 387 1.49 22.46 12.51
N SER A 388 1.66 22.87 11.26
CA SER A 388 0.61 23.52 10.47
C SER A 388 -0.38 22.52 9.88
N PHE A 389 0.06 21.29 9.60
CA PHE A 389 -0.78 20.20 9.13
C PHE A 389 -0.78 19.02 10.11
N ARG A 390 -1.83 18.88 10.85
CA ARG A 390 -1.93 17.92 11.96
C ARG A 390 -2.55 16.58 11.57
N GLY A 391 -2.22 16.07 10.39
CA GLY A 391 -2.65 14.75 9.94
C GLY A 391 -3.74 14.79 8.88
N GLY A 392 -4.00 13.63 8.26
CA GLY A 392 -5.03 13.43 7.27
C GLY A 392 -4.53 13.22 5.84
N CYS A 393 -5.48 12.93 4.96
CA CYS A 393 -5.22 12.67 3.56
C CYS A 393 -5.04 13.97 2.77
N ARG A 394 -3.93 14.12 2.09
CA ARG A 394 -3.64 15.30 1.26
C ARG A 394 -4.57 15.43 0.05
N ALA A 395 -5.04 14.30 -0.49
CA ALA A 395 -6.01 14.33 -1.58
C ALA A 395 -7.36 14.87 -1.11
N ARG A 396 -7.86 14.46 0.08
CA ARG A 396 -9.08 15.05 0.65
C ARG A 396 -8.89 16.52 1.02
N ALA A 397 -7.74 16.88 1.59
CA ALA A 397 -7.40 18.27 1.90
C ALA A 397 -7.39 19.13 0.64
N LEU A 398 -6.78 18.65 -0.45
CA LEU A 398 -6.73 19.32 -1.74
C LEU A 398 -8.14 19.53 -2.32
N ALA A 399 -8.96 18.47 -2.34
CA ALA A 399 -10.30 18.52 -2.92
C ALA A 399 -11.25 19.44 -2.14
N SER A 400 -11.17 19.45 -0.81
CA SER A 400 -12.06 20.24 0.05
C SER A 400 -11.60 21.67 0.25
N GLY A 401 -10.30 21.92 0.29
CA GLY A 401 -9.71 23.21 0.64
C GLY A 401 -8.86 23.84 -0.48
N GLY A 402 -8.78 23.22 -1.66
CA GLY A 402 -8.02 23.71 -2.82
C GLY A 402 -6.50 23.66 -2.67
N SER A 403 -5.98 23.13 -1.56
CA SER A 403 -4.55 23.07 -1.26
C SER A 403 -4.18 21.82 -0.50
N VAL A 404 -3.01 21.27 -0.78
CA VAL A 404 -2.42 20.17 0.03
C VAL A 404 -2.06 20.61 1.45
N HIS A 405 -2.01 21.91 1.72
CA HIS A 405 -1.81 22.50 3.04
C HIS A 405 -3.12 22.69 3.81
N ALA A 406 -4.29 22.54 3.15
CA ALA A 406 -5.58 22.61 3.81
C ALA A 406 -5.76 21.48 4.82
N ARG A 407 -6.69 21.65 5.76
CA ARG A 407 -7.06 20.57 6.68
C ARG A 407 -7.91 19.53 5.98
N ASP A 408 -7.61 18.26 6.23
CA ASP A 408 -8.50 17.17 5.87
C ASP A 408 -9.83 17.31 6.66
N PRO A 409 -10.99 17.30 6.01
CA PRO A 409 -12.27 17.44 6.69
C PRO A 409 -12.50 16.33 7.73
N TRP A 410 -12.00 15.11 7.51
CA TRP A 410 -12.12 14.01 8.47
C TRP A 410 -11.22 14.19 9.70
N GLU A 411 -10.11 14.88 9.59
CA GLU A 411 -9.25 15.19 10.74
C GLU A 411 -10.01 15.98 11.82
N ARG A 412 -10.84 16.94 11.42
CA ARG A 412 -11.66 17.73 12.34
C ARG A 412 -12.65 16.84 13.10
N GLU A 413 -13.35 15.97 12.39
CA GLU A 413 -14.35 15.06 12.99
C GLU A 413 -13.69 14.04 13.91
N TRP A 414 -12.53 13.48 13.52
CA TRP A 414 -11.75 12.59 14.35
C TRP A 414 -11.32 13.25 15.66
N ARG A 415 -10.84 14.50 15.61
CA ARG A 415 -10.47 15.25 16.84
C ARG A 415 -11.67 15.46 17.74
N ARG A 416 -12.82 15.83 17.18
CA ARG A 416 -14.06 16.00 17.93
C ARG A 416 -14.44 14.70 18.64
N SER A 417 -14.46 13.57 17.97
CA SER A 417 -14.79 12.27 18.55
C SER A 417 -13.87 11.86 19.70
N ARG A 418 -12.59 12.26 19.63
CA ARG A 418 -11.60 12.00 20.72
C ARG A 418 -11.76 12.92 21.91
N MET A 419 -12.18 14.15 21.70
CA MET A 419 -12.44 15.11 22.79
C MET A 419 -13.72 14.78 23.57
N GLU A 420 -14.71 14.21 22.89
CA GLU A 420 -15.98 13.78 23.50
C GLU A 420 -15.89 12.41 24.22
N SER A 421 -14.82 11.66 24.01
CA SER A 421 -14.55 10.36 24.66
C SER A 421 -13.19 10.37 25.37
N PRO A 422 -13.06 11.02 26.54
CA PRO A 422 -11.76 11.13 27.23
C PRO A 422 -11.23 9.83 27.83
N SER A 423 -11.98 8.75 27.86
CA SER A 423 -11.62 7.51 28.51
C SER A 423 -11.53 6.33 27.56
N ARG A 424 -10.47 6.29 26.79
CA ARG A 424 -9.75 5.06 26.40
C ARG A 424 -8.33 5.48 26.06
N THR A 425 -7.51 5.61 27.09
CA THR A 425 -6.07 5.33 26.96
C THR A 425 -5.99 3.95 26.34
N LEU A 426 -5.71 3.87 25.04
CA LEU A 426 -5.24 2.65 24.44
C LEU A 426 -3.88 2.39 25.09
N GLU A 427 -3.89 1.65 26.19
CA GLU A 427 -2.72 0.92 26.61
C GLU A 427 -2.25 0.16 25.40
N VAL A 428 -1.09 0.53 24.94
CA VAL A 428 -0.34 -0.18 23.93
C VAL A 428 -0.12 -1.55 24.52
N LEU A 429 -0.82 -2.55 24.02
CA LEU A 429 -0.40 -3.93 24.17
C LEU A 429 0.96 -4.06 23.47
N ILE A 430 1.99 -3.72 24.23
CA ILE A 430 3.29 -4.34 24.18
C ILE A 430 3.11 -5.50 25.17
N ASP A 431 2.51 -6.54 24.72
CA ASP A 431 2.56 -7.81 25.39
C ASP A 431 2.60 -8.89 24.33
N ASP A 432 3.68 -9.65 24.46
CA ASP A 432 4.06 -10.99 24.03
C ASP A 432 4.17 -11.28 22.55
#